data_e5f3056224de9d8a2c99ce86a14d6d5c
#
_entry.id   e5f3056224de9d8a2c99ce86a14d6d5c
#
_cell.length_a   1.000
_cell.length_b   1.000
_cell.length_c   1.000
_cell.angle_alpha   90.00
_cell.angle_beta   90.00
_cell.angle_gamma   90.00
#
_symmetry.space_group_name_H-M   'P 1'
#
loop_
_entity.id
_entity.type
_entity.pdbx_description
1 polymer ?
#
loop_
_entity_poly.entity_id
_entity_poly.type
_entity_poly.pdbx_seq_one_letter_code
_entity_poly.pdbx_strand_id
1 'polypeptide(L)'
;MIRRFLTTVAIGAVSAAAALAQTAPVGEPSGKPLSATMNVYVFPTTGQTQAQQGTDEAACYTWAVQNAGVDPFQLAKQAQQQQQQATQAKAQAQQAGQGAGAVGAVGGAAVGALIGEIASDDPGKGAAWGAGAGLLAGRAHRRQAQQMAMQQADKQAQQGQKATAQQIENFKKAFSVCLEAKHYLVKY
;
A
#
# COMPACT_ATOMS: atom_id res chain seq x y z
N MET A 1 5.33 -58.79 -54.90
CA MET A 1 6.70 -58.69 -54.38
C MET A 1 6.63 -58.50 -52.87
N ILE A 2 6.85 -59.58 -52.14
CA ILE A 2 6.68 -59.65 -50.70
C ILE A 2 8.05 -59.42 -50.04
N ARG A 3 8.24 -58.33 -49.29
CA ARG A 3 9.42 -58.16 -48.47
C ARG A 3 9.08 -58.50 -47.01
N ARG A 4 9.63 -59.62 -46.56
CA ARG A 4 9.61 -60.09 -45.19
C ARG A 4 10.62 -59.27 -44.37
N PHE A 5 10.14 -58.58 -43.33
CA PHE A 5 11.01 -58.00 -42.29
C PHE A 5 11.06 -58.92 -41.10
N LEU A 6 12.26 -59.43 -40.82
CA LEU A 6 12.59 -60.19 -39.62
C LEU A 6 12.65 -59.22 -38.44
N THR A 7 11.84 -59.48 -37.42
CA THR A 7 11.91 -58.82 -36.12
C THR A 7 12.82 -59.58 -35.18
N THR A 8 13.97 -59.03 -34.89
CA THR A 8 14.89 -59.54 -33.84
C THR A 8 14.39 -59.06 -32.48
N VAL A 9 13.99 -60.00 -31.63
CA VAL A 9 13.66 -59.76 -30.22
C VAL A 9 14.96 -59.70 -29.42
N ALA A 10 15.29 -58.54 -28.90
CA ALA A 10 16.37 -58.33 -27.96
C ALA A 10 15.84 -58.45 -26.51
N ILE A 11 16.29 -59.52 -25.84
CA ILE A 11 16.02 -59.73 -24.41
C ILE A 11 16.91 -58.79 -23.62
N GLY A 12 16.34 -57.70 -23.09
CA GLY A 12 17.03 -56.77 -22.20
C GLY A 12 16.96 -57.25 -20.76
N ALA A 13 18.12 -57.50 -20.15
CA ALA A 13 18.25 -57.82 -18.72
C ALA A 13 17.76 -56.65 -17.86
N VAL A 14 16.76 -56.89 -17.02
CA VAL A 14 16.28 -55.95 -16.00
C VAL A 14 17.27 -55.97 -14.83
N SER A 15 18.15 -54.98 -14.75
CA SER A 15 18.97 -54.70 -13.57
C SER A 15 18.12 -53.97 -12.55
N ALA A 16 17.72 -54.62 -11.46
CA ALA A 16 17.10 -54.04 -10.30
C ALA A 16 18.13 -53.15 -9.56
N ALA A 17 18.12 -51.86 -9.86
CA ALA A 17 18.82 -50.87 -9.05
C ALA A 17 18.01 -50.62 -7.77
N ALA A 18 18.53 -51.09 -6.64
CA ALA A 18 18.00 -50.73 -5.32
C ALA A 18 18.16 -49.21 -5.15
N ALA A 19 17.07 -48.44 -5.28
CA ALA A 19 17.02 -47.04 -4.94
C ALA A 19 17.15 -46.94 -3.41
N LEU A 20 18.35 -46.65 -2.92
CA LEU A 20 18.53 -46.13 -1.57
C LEU A 20 17.76 -44.80 -1.52
N ALA A 21 16.62 -44.81 -0.83
CA ALA A 21 15.89 -43.61 -0.50
C ALA A 21 16.81 -42.73 0.37
N GLN A 22 17.53 -41.81 -0.25
CA GLN A 22 18.20 -40.73 0.44
C GLN A 22 17.07 -39.87 0.99
N THR A 23 16.77 -40.03 2.28
CA THR A 23 16.07 -39.01 3.03
C THR A 23 16.90 -37.73 2.95
N ALA A 24 16.57 -36.86 1.99
CA ALA A 24 17.12 -35.53 1.95
C ALA A 24 16.87 -34.91 3.34
N PRO A 25 17.88 -34.31 3.98
CA PRO A 25 17.64 -33.55 5.20
C PRO A 25 16.56 -32.52 4.83
N VAL A 26 15.46 -32.56 5.58
CA VAL A 26 14.42 -31.50 5.50
C VAL A 26 15.19 -30.24 5.77
N GLY A 27 15.45 -29.44 4.70
CA GLY A 27 16.19 -28.22 4.79
C GLY A 27 15.47 -27.36 5.84
N GLU A 28 16.20 -26.95 6.86
CA GLU A 28 15.72 -25.94 7.79
C GLU A 28 15.11 -24.80 6.97
N PRO A 29 13.91 -24.34 7.29
CA PRO A 29 13.32 -23.20 6.59
C PRO A 29 14.25 -22.00 6.79
N SER A 30 15.09 -21.72 5.79
CA SER A 30 16.06 -20.62 5.77
C SER A 30 15.39 -19.25 5.60
N GLY A 31 14.08 -19.16 5.87
CA GLY A 31 13.31 -17.93 5.90
C GLY A 31 13.31 -17.30 7.30
N LYS A 32 13.34 -15.98 7.37
CA LYS A 32 13.06 -15.26 8.62
C LYS A 32 11.74 -15.77 9.21
N PRO A 33 11.68 -16.06 10.53
CA PRO A 33 10.43 -16.46 11.16
C PRO A 33 9.36 -15.39 10.95
N LEU A 34 8.11 -15.81 10.86
CA LEU A 34 6.97 -14.94 10.56
C LEU A 34 6.85 -13.81 11.60
N SER A 35 7.10 -14.13 12.87
CA SER A 35 7.17 -13.18 13.97
C SER A 35 8.18 -12.06 13.73
N ALA A 36 9.38 -12.38 13.25
CA ALA A 36 10.43 -11.40 13.00
C ALA A 36 10.07 -10.42 11.87
N THR A 37 9.25 -10.83 10.90
CA THR A 37 8.76 -9.92 9.83
C THR A 37 7.78 -8.87 10.34
N MET A 38 7.15 -9.14 11.50
CA MET A 38 6.18 -8.27 12.15
C MET A 38 6.75 -7.50 13.35
N ASN A 39 8.08 -7.57 13.57
CA ASN A 39 8.74 -7.05 14.77
C ASN A 39 8.16 -7.62 16.08
N VAL A 40 7.89 -8.92 16.08
CA VAL A 40 7.48 -9.68 17.25
C VAL A 40 8.62 -10.64 17.60
N TYR A 41 9.07 -10.61 18.84
CA TYR A 41 10.13 -11.48 19.33
C TYR A 41 9.50 -12.66 20.09
N VAL A 42 9.81 -13.88 19.65
CA VAL A 42 9.25 -15.12 20.17
C VAL A 42 10.36 -16.00 20.70
N PHE A 43 10.26 -16.38 21.97
CA PHE A 43 11.24 -17.22 22.65
C PHE A 43 10.59 -18.51 23.14
N PRO A 44 11.10 -19.69 22.79
CA PRO A 44 10.61 -20.97 23.30
C PRO A 44 10.94 -21.12 24.78
N THR A 45 9.95 -21.51 25.62
CA THR A 45 10.16 -21.69 27.08
C THR A 45 10.27 -23.13 27.49
N THR A 46 9.91 -24.09 26.63
CA THR A 46 9.86 -25.54 26.93
C THR A 46 10.69 -26.37 25.97
N GLY A 47 11.71 -25.74 25.31
CA GLY A 47 12.65 -26.45 24.45
C GLY A 47 12.11 -26.76 23.03
N GLN A 48 11.11 -25.99 22.56
CA GLN A 48 10.60 -26.13 21.19
C GLN A 48 11.71 -25.88 20.16
N THR A 49 11.76 -26.73 19.14
CA THR A 49 12.69 -26.57 18.03
C THR A 49 12.25 -25.42 17.10
N GLN A 50 13.18 -24.90 16.29
CA GLN A 50 12.88 -23.85 15.32
C GLN A 50 11.82 -24.29 14.30
N ALA A 51 11.84 -25.55 13.87
CA ALA A 51 10.83 -26.12 12.98
C ALA A 51 9.43 -26.12 13.62
N GLN A 52 9.35 -26.50 14.89
CA GLN A 52 8.11 -26.46 15.65
C GLN A 52 7.62 -25.03 15.87
N GLN A 53 8.52 -24.09 16.19
CA GLN A 53 8.19 -22.67 16.29
C GLN A 53 7.59 -22.15 14.99
N GLY A 54 8.18 -22.46 13.82
CA GLY A 54 7.63 -22.04 12.53
C GLY A 54 6.22 -22.58 12.27
N THR A 55 5.95 -23.84 12.65
CA THR A 55 4.61 -24.45 12.53
C THR A 55 3.61 -23.78 13.47
N ASP A 56 4.01 -23.52 14.69
CA ASP A 56 3.18 -22.88 15.71
C ASP A 56 2.90 -21.41 15.36
N GLU A 57 3.89 -20.69 14.84
CA GLU A 57 3.71 -19.31 14.34
C GLU A 57 2.71 -19.27 13.19
N ALA A 58 2.78 -20.21 12.22
CA ALA A 58 1.85 -20.27 11.09
C ALA A 58 0.41 -20.56 11.56
N ALA A 59 0.24 -21.48 12.50
CA ALA A 59 -1.07 -21.77 13.09
C ALA A 59 -1.63 -20.56 13.84
N CYS A 60 -0.82 -19.92 14.68
CA CYS A 60 -1.22 -18.73 15.43
C CYS A 60 -1.48 -17.52 14.52
N TYR A 61 -0.75 -17.39 13.41
CA TYR A 61 -1.01 -16.37 12.41
C TYR A 61 -2.42 -16.54 11.81
N THR A 62 -2.75 -17.75 11.36
CA THR A 62 -4.08 -18.04 10.79
C THR A 62 -5.19 -17.74 11.80
N TRP A 63 -5.01 -18.17 13.03
CA TRP A 63 -5.95 -17.90 14.12
C TRP A 63 -6.09 -16.39 14.41
N ALA A 64 -4.96 -15.66 14.45
CA ALA A 64 -4.96 -14.23 14.70
C ALA A 64 -5.64 -13.44 13.58
N VAL A 65 -5.45 -13.82 12.30
CA VAL A 65 -6.16 -13.23 11.15
C VAL A 65 -7.67 -13.41 11.30
N GLN A 66 -8.12 -14.60 11.69
CA GLN A 66 -9.55 -14.89 11.89
C GLN A 66 -10.15 -14.07 13.04
N ASN A 67 -9.41 -13.92 14.15
CA ASN A 67 -9.89 -13.21 15.33
C ASN A 67 -9.77 -11.68 15.24
N ALA A 68 -8.71 -11.16 14.62
CA ALA A 68 -8.52 -9.73 14.41
C ALA A 68 -9.29 -9.22 13.18
N GLY A 69 -9.72 -10.11 12.27
CA GLY A 69 -10.41 -9.78 11.03
C GLY A 69 -9.52 -9.07 10.00
N VAL A 70 -8.20 -9.06 10.21
CA VAL A 70 -7.24 -8.38 9.33
C VAL A 70 -5.98 -9.21 9.14
N ASP A 71 -5.45 -9.17 7.94
CA ASP A 71 -4.15 -9.72 7.58
C ASP A 71 -3.13 -8.56 7.52
N PRO A 72 -2.09 -8.54 8.37
CA PRO A 72 -1.14 -7.43 8.45
C PRO A 72 -0.37 -7.19 7.14
N PHE A 73 -0.10 -8.24 6.34
CA PHE A 73 0.59 -8.09 5.07
C PHE A 73 -0.32 -7.46 4.00
N GLN A 74 -1.58 -7.85 3.95
CA GLN A 74 -2.56 -7.21 3.07
C GLN A 74 -2.80 -5.76 3.47
N LEU A 75 -2.89 -5.50 4.77
CA LEU A 75 -3.08 -4.16 5.30
C LEU A 75 -1.89 -3.24 4.98
N ALA A 76 -0.65 -3.74 5.11
CA ALA A 76 0.55 -3.00 4.71
C ALA A 76 0.55 -2.67 3.21
N LYS A 77 0.11 -3.60 2.36
CA LYS A 77 -0.02 -3.40 0.92
C LYS A 77 -1.07 -2.34 0.57
N GLN A 78 -2.22 -2.38 1.24
CA GLN A 78 -3.26 -1.35 1.10
C GLN A 78 -2.77 0.02 1.55
N ALA A 79 -2.04 0.10 2.66
CA ALA A 79 -1.46 1.34 3.16
C ALA A 79 -0.47 1.96 2.14
N GLN A 80 0.36 1.15 1.51
CA GLN A 80 1.26 1.61 0.44
C GLN A 80 0.48 2.14 -0.77
N GLN A 81 -0.58 1.46 -1.20
CA GLN A 81 -1.43 1.91 -2.29
C GLN A 81 -2.12 3.25 -1.97
N GLN A 82 -2.65 3.38 -0.76
CA GLN A 82 -3.26 4.64 -0.29
C GLN A 82 -2.25 5.79 -0.28
N GLN A 83 -1.02 5.52 0.13
CA GLN A 83 0.04 6.53 0.14
C GLN A 83 0.42 6.97 -1.28
N GLN A 84 0.49 6.04 -2.24
CA GLN A 84 0.70 6.36 -3.65
C GLN A 84 -0.45 7.20 -4.21
N GLN A 85 -1.70 6.83 -3.93
CA GLN A 85 -2.88 7.61 -4.34
C GLN A 85 -2.88 9.01 -3.73
N ALA A 86 -2.55 9.15 -2.45
CA ALA A 86 -2.44 10.44 -1.79
C ALA A 86 -1.35 11.33 -2.43
N THR A 87 -0.22 10.74 -2.82
CA THR A 87 0.85 11.46 -3.51
C THR A 87 0.40 11.94 -4.89
N GLN A 88 -0.29 11.08 -5.66
CA GLN A 88 -0.86 11.45 -6.95
C GLN A 88 -1.94 12.53 -6.82
N ALA A 89 -2.83 12.42 -5.83
CA ALA A 89 -3.85 13.42 -5.56
C ALA A 89 -3.24 14.79 -5.20
N LYS A 90 -2.15 14.81 -4.42
CA LYS A 90 -1.40 16.04 -4.12
C LYS A 90 -0.79 16.65 -5.39
N ALA A 91 -0.20 15.83 -6.26
CA ALA A 91 0.36 16.31 -7.53
C ALA A 91 -0.72 16.89 -8.46
N GLN A 92 -1.88 16.23 -8.56
CA GLN A 92 -3.03 16.72 -9.31
C GLN A 92 -3.59 18.03 -8.74
N ALA A 93 -3.70 18.13 -7.41
CA ALA A 93 -4.14 19.36 -6.75
C ALA A 93 -3.22 20.55 -7.02
N GLN A 94 -1.91 20.31 -7.14
CA GLN A 94 -0.95 21.35 -7.52
C GLN A 94 -1.11 21.79 -8.98
N GLN A 95 -1.47 20.87 -9.88
CA GLN A 95 -1.70 21.19 -11.30
C GLN A 95 -3.05 21.86 -11.56
N ALA A 96 -4.10 21.44 -10.86
CA ALA A 96 -5.47 21.94 -11.05
C ALA A 96 -5.59 23.44 -10.82
N GLY A 97 -4.68 24.06 -10.09
CA GLY A 97 -4.67 25.49 -9.88
C GLY A 97 -3.95 26.32 -10.93
N GLN A 98 -3.29 25.73 -11.95
CA GLN A 98 -2.45 26.51 -12.89
C GLN A 98 -3.25 27.43 -13.79
N GLY A 99 -4.57 27.15 -14.01
CA GLY A 99 -5.46 28.01 -14.81
C GLY A 99 -6.25 29.05 -14.00
N ALA A 100 -6.29 28.97 -12.66
CA ALA A 100 -7.19 29.83 -11.86
C ALA A 100 -6.88 31.33 -11.95
N GLY A 101 -5.61 31.70 -12.18
CA GLY A 101 -5.22 33.08 -12.43
C GLY A 101 -5.79 33.63 -13.74
N ALA A 102 -5.76 32.83 -14.81
CA ALA A 102 -6.29 33.22 -16.11
C ALA A 102 -7.81 33.36 -16.08
N VAL A 103 -8.52 32.42 -15.42
CA VAL A 103 -9.98 32.50 -15.25
C VAL A 103 -10.37 33.73 -14.41
N GLY A 104 -9.63 34.03 -13.34
CA GLY A 104 -9.81 35.21 -12.53
C GLY A 104 -9.57 36.50 -13.32
N ALA A 105 -8.55 36.54 -14.18
CA ALA A 105 -8.26 37.68 -15.03
C ALA A 105 -9.36 37.93 -16.08
N VAL A 106 -9.86 36.87 -16.72
CA VAL A 106 -10.95 36.99 -17.72
C VAL A 106 -12.25 37.44 -17.04
N GLY A 107 -12.62 36.84 -15.91
CA GLY A 107 -13.81 37.26 -15.15
C GLY A 107 -13.69 38.67 -14.61
N GLY A 108 -12.53 39.04 -14.08
CA GLY A 108 -12.26 40.40 -13.58
C GLY A 108 -12.26 41.44 -14.69
N ALA A 109 -11.71 41.11 -15.89
CA ALA A 109 -11.75 42.02 -17.04
C ALA A 109 -13.17 42.29 -17.52
N ALA A 110 -14.03 41.27 -17.59
CA ALA A 110 -15.41 41.40 -18.01
C ALA A 110 -16.22 42.34 -17.05
N VAL A 111 -16.10 42.11 -15.75
CA VAL A 111 -16.75 42.95 -14.73
C VAL A 111 -16.15 44.32 -14.69
N GLY A 112 -14.83 44.44 -14.81
CA GLY A 112 -14.14 45.73 -14.82
C GLY A 112 -14.48 46.59 -16.03
N ALA A 113 -14.67 45.98 -17.21
CA ALA A 113 -15.10 46.69 -18.40
C ALA A 113 -16.48 47.33 -18.22
N LEU A 114 -17.45 46.60 -17.64
CA LEU A 114 -18.80 47.10 -17.38
C LEU A 114 -18.78 48.25 -16.38
N ILE A 115 -17.98 48.18 -15.33
CA ILE A 115 -17.85 49.25 -14.34
C ILE A 115 -17.11 50.46 -14.94
N GLY A 116 -16.07 50.21 -15.76
CA GLY A 116 -15.31 51.27 -16.42
C GLY A 116 -16.13 52.08 -17.40
N GLU A 117 -17.05 51.47 -18.13
CA GLU A 117 -17.99 52.14 -19.02
C GLU A 117 -18.98 53.03 -18.26
N ILE A 118 -19.45 52.58 -17.09
CA ILE A 118 -20.41 53.35 -16.28
C ILE A 118 -19.71 54.52 -15.53
N ALA A 119 -18.47 54.33 -15.07
CA ALA A 119 -17.79 55.26 -14.19
C ALA A 119 -16.86 56.26 -14.87
N SER A 120 -16.33 55.99 -16.08
CA SER A 120 -15.30 56.80 -16.72
C SER A 120 -15.35 56.85 -18.26
N ASP A 121 -16.42 56.37 -18.88
CA ASP A 121 -16.56 56.26 -20.35
C ASP A 121 -15.37 55.57 -21.05
N ASP A 122 -14.59 54.73 -20.31
CA ASP A 122 -13.41 54.05 -20.82
C ASP A 122 -13.42 52.58 -20.39
N PRO A 123 -14.07 51.70 -21.14
CA PRO A 123 -14.16 50.27 -20.83
C PRO A 123 -12.78 49.57 -20.83
N GLY A 124 -11.81 50.11 -21.58
CA GLY A 124 -10.46 49.54 -21.67
C GLY A 124 -9.69 49.70 -20.35
N LYS A 125 -9.77 50.84 -19.69
CA LYS A 125 -9.14 51.06 -18.38
C LYS A 125 -9.81 50.23 -17.29
N GLY A 126 -11.13 50.13 -17.30
CA GLY A 126 -11.89 49.29 -16.40
C GLY A 126 -11.55 47.81 -16.54
N ALA A 127 -11.45 47.34 -17.80
CA ALA A 127 -11.04 45.95 -18.09
C ALA A 127 -9.62 45.64 -17.60
N ALA A 128 -8.65 46.54 -17.81
CA ALA A 128 -7.27 46.36 -17.35
C ALA A 128 -7.16 46.30 -15.80
N TRP A 129 -7.83 47.17 -15.09
CA TRP A 129 -7.89 47.16 -13.62
C TRP A 129 -8.62 45.93 -13.10
N GLY A 130 -9.73 45.55 -13.71
CA GLY A 130 -10.49 44.36 -13.37
C GLY A 130 -9.73 43.06 -13.62
N ALA A 131 -9.02 42.99 -14.73
CA ALA A 131 -8.12 41.84 -15.02
C ALA A 131 -6.99 41.70 -14.00
N GLY A 132 -6.36 42.83 -13.63
CA GLY A 132 -5.30 42.84 -12.60
C GLY A 132 -5.82 42.40 -11.22
N ALA A 133 -6.94 42.97 -10.78
CA ALA A 133 -7.60 42.63 -9.53
C ALA A 133 -8.08 41.16 -9.52
N GLY A 134 -8.69 40.70 -10.63
CA GLY A 134 -9.14 39.31 -10.81
C GLY A 134 -7.99 38.30 -10.80
N LEU A 135 -6.86 38.66 -11.40
CA LEU A 135 -5.65 37.82 -11.39
C LEU A 135 -5.08 37.68 -9.97
N LEU A 136 -5.03 38.77 -9.19
CA LEU A 136 -4.57 38.74 -7.81
C LEU A 136 -5.53 37.97 -6.90
N ALA A 137 -6.84 38.22 -7.01
CA ALA A 137 -7.87 37.51 -6.28
C ALA A 137 -7.88 36.00 -6.63
N GLY A 138 -7.78 35.67 -7.91
CA GLY A 138 -7.69 34.28 -8.37
C GLY A 138 -6.46 33.55 -7.82
N ARG A 139 -5.31 34.23 -7.74
CA ARG A 139 -4.10 33.67 -7.13
C ARG A 139 -4.23 33.46 -5.63
N ALA A 140 -4.84 34.42 -4.91
CA ALA A 140 -5.06 34.28 -3.47
C ALA A 140 -6.04 33.14 -3.16
N HIS A 141 -7.14 33.06 -3.89
CA HIS A 141 -8.14 32.00 -3.75
C HIS A 141 -7.57 30.62 -4.06
N ARG A 142 -6.71 30.52 -5.08
CA ARG A 142 -5.97 29.30 -5.42
C ARG A 142 -5.09 28.85 -4.27
N ARG A 143 -4.29 29.74 -3.68
CA ARG A 143 -3.40 29.39 -2.55
C ARG A 143 -4.20 28.86 -1.37
N GLN A 144 -5.30 29.50 -1.04
CA GLN A 144 -6.17 29.04 0.05
C GLN A 144 -6.82 27.68 -0.25
N ALA A 145 -7.33 27.48 -1.47
CA ALA A 145 -7.90 26.19 -1.90
C ALA A 145 -6.85 25.05 -1.88
N GLN A 146 -5.64 25.33 -2.34
CA GLN A 146 -4.53 24.36 -2.29
C GLN A 146 -4.15 24.01 -0.85
N GLN A 147 -4.07 25.02 0.04
CA GLN A 147 -3.76 24.76 1.45
C GLN A 147 -4.84 23.92 2.13
N MET A 148 -6.11 24.21 1.89
CA MET A 148 -7.20 23.41 2.43
C MET A 148 -7.21 21.98 1.88
N ALA A 149 -6.98 21.80 0.58
CA ALA A 149 -6.90 20.48 -0.04
C ALA A 149 -5.72 19.67 0.52
N MET A 150 -4.55 20.29 0.72
CA MET A 150 -3.40 19.63 1.33
C MET A 150 -3.68 19.24 2.78
N GLN A 151 -4.25 20.15 3.58
CA GLN A 151 -4.60 19.85 4.98
C GLN A 151 -5.62 18.70 5.09
N GLN A 152 -6.60 18.67 4.20
CA GLN A 152 -7.59 17.59 4.17
C GLN A 152 -6.95 16.25 3.78
N ALA A 153 -6.07 16.24 2.76
CA ALA A 153 -5.33 15.06 2.35
C ALA A 153 -4.42 14.55 3.49
N ASP A 154 -3.74 15.44 4.20
CA ASP A 154 -2.88 15.07 5.34
C ASP A 154 -3.69 14.50 6.52
N LYS A 155 -4.83 15.10 6.85
CA LYS A 155 -5.74 14.56 7.89
C LYS A 155 -6.24 13.18 7.51
N GLN A 156 -6.65 12.96 6.28
CA GLN A 156 -7.12 11.67 5.80
C GLN A 156 -6.01 10.61 5.82
N ALA A 157 -4.80 10.98 5.39
CA ALA A 157 -3.64 10.10 5.45
C ALA A 157 -3.29 9.71 6.90
N GLN A 158 -3.28 10.67 7.83
CA GLN A 158 -3.03 10.41 9.25
C GLN A 158 -4.10 9.51 9.88
N GLN A 159 -5.38 9.71 9.56
CA GLN A 159 -6.46 8.86 10.05
C GLN A 159 -6.31 7.43 9.52
N GLY A 160 -5.99 7.26 8.23
CA GLY A 160 -5.74 5.95 7.64
C GLY A 160 -4.55 5.24 8.28
N GLN A 161 -3.46 5.94 8.54
CA GLN A 161 -2.28 5.38 9.21
C GLN A 161 -2.58 4.96 10.66
N LYS A 162 -3.32 5.77 11.42
CA LYS A 162 -3.73 5.43 12.78
C LYS A 162 -4.63 4.20 12.81
N ALA A 163 -5.63 4.12 11.93
CA ALA A 163 -6.51 2.97 11.83
C ALA A 163 -5.73 1.70 11.47
N THR A 164 -4.81 1.79 10.51
CA THR A 164 -3.93 0.68 10.12
C THR A 164 -3.04 0.23 11.28
N ALA A 165 -2.43 1.16 12.02
CA ALA A 165 -1.59 0.85 13.16
C ALA A 165 -2.37 0.13 14.28
N GLN A 166 -3.58 0.59 14.59
CA GLN A 166 -4.46 -0.05 15.57
C GLN A 166 -4.85 -1.48 15.16
N GLN A 167 -5.16 -1.69 13.88
CA GLN A 167 -5.50 -3.02 13.36
C GLN A 167 -4.31 -3.98 13.45
N ILE A 168 -3.09 -3.52 13.11
CA ILE A 168 -1.86 -4.30 13.25
C ILE A 168 -1.60 -4.63 14.73
N GLU A 169 -1.81 -3.68 15.62
CA GLU A 169 -1.64 -3.90 17.06
C GLU A 169 -2.62 -4.92 17.61
N ASN A 170 -3.90 -4.86 17.20
CA ASN A 170 -4.90 -5.86 17.58
C ASN A 170 -4.53 -7.26 17.06
N PHE A 171 -4.03 -7.34 15.83
CA PHE A 171 -3.51 -8.59 15.29
C PHE A 171 -2.34 -9.13 16.13
N LYS A 172 -1.35 -8.28 16.45
CA LYS A 172 -0.19 -8.67 17.28
C LYS A 172 -0.63 -9.19 18.65
N LYS A 173 -1.62 -8.54 19.27
CA LYS A 173 -2.20 -9.02 20.54
C LYS A 173 -2.82 -10.41 20.41
N ALA A 174 -3.61 -10.65 19.37
CA ALA A 174 -4.18 -11.97 19.13
C ALA A 174 -3.09 -13.01 18.86
N PHE A 175 -2.10 -12.68 18.02
CA PHE A 175 -0.98 -13.54 17.69
C PHE A 175 -0.15 -13.91 18.94
N SER A 176 0.16 -12.93 19.80
CA SER A 176 0.91 -13.17 21.04
C SER A 176 0.15 -14.06 22.01
N VAL A 177 -1.14 -13.83 22.23
CA VAL A 177 -1.98 -14.67 23.09
C VAL A 177 -1.99 -16.14 22.63
N CYS A 178 -2.07 -16.39 21.31
CA CYS A 178 -2.01 -17.75 20.78
C CYS A 178 -0.64 -18.40 21.03
N LEU A 179 0.45 -17.68 20.83
CA LEU A 179 1.81 -18.19 21.07
C LEU A 179 2.10 -18.41 22.55
N GLU A 180 1.62 -17.53 23.42
CA GLU A 180 1.73 -17.70 24.87
C GLU A 180 1.00 -18.95 25.34
N ALA A 181 -0.17 -19.26 24.78
CA ALA A 181 -0.90 -20.50 25.05
C ALA A 181 -0.12 -21.75 24.60
N LYS A 182 0.83 -21.60 23.67
CA LYS A 182 1.76 -22.65 23.20
C LYS A 182 3.12 -22.63 23.92
N HIS A 183 3.23 -21.95 25.04
CA HIS A 183 4.43 -21.84 25.86
C HIS A 183 5.60 -21.11 25.19
N TYR A 184 5.31 -20.03 24.47
CA TYR A 184 6.31 -19.08 24.00
C TYR A 184 6.24 -17.78 24.83
N LEU A 185 7.40 -17.20 25.10
CA LEU A 185 7.47 -15.83 25.62
C LEU A 185 7.44 -14.87 24.43
N VAL A 186 6.50 -13.92 24.40
CA VAL A 186 6.32 -12.98 23.29
C VAL A 186 6.54 -11.55 23.74
N LYS A 187 7.28 -10.77 22.93
CA LYS A 187 7.54 -9.33 23.11
C LYS A 187 7.36 -8.60 21.77
N TYR A 188 6.73 -7.41 21.80
CA TYR A 188 6.55 -6.54 20.63
C TYR A 188 6.45 -5.07 21.02
#